data_b25b67f45150b43424987461d0d52358
#
_entry.id   b25b67f45150b43424987461d0d52358
#
_cell.length_a   1.000
_cell.length_b   1.000
_cell.length_c   1.000
_cell.angle_alpha   90.00
_cell.angle_beta   90.00
_cell.angle_gamma   90.00
#
_symmetry.space_group_name_H-M   'P 1'
#
loop_
_entity.id
_entity.type
_entity.pdbx_description
1 polymer ?
#
loop_
_entity_poly.entity_id
_entity_poly.type
_entity_poly.pdbx_seq_one_letter_code
_entity_poly.pdbx_strand_id
1 'polypeptide(L)'
;MSDARDQEFMRRAIGLARDQMGKTWPNPAVACVVVKDGEVVAEAATAPGGRPHAEEQAVPAAGDKAKCATAYVTMEPCGARSSGRTSCAQYLIEAGVKRVVIACLDPSPFAAGRGVERVKGKGLAVETGVLSDEAAILYEGYLHRLETGRPMVRVSDSGDGFDGQFAASAKADLATELKRLGEAGYTRLWTAPGPWADALREQGLLTE
;
A
#
# COMPACT_ATOMS: atom_id res chain seq x y z
N MET A 1 -5.99 -8.29 22.00
CA MET A 1 -4.76 -8.86 21.37
C MET A 1 -5.23 -9.66 20.18
N SER A 2 -4.73 -9.37 18.98
CA SER A 2 -5.02 -10.15 17.77
C SER A 2 -4.60 -11.60 17.99
N ASP A 3 -5.42 -12.54 17.47
CA ASP A 3 -5.11 -13.97 17.51
C ASP A 3 -3.75 -14.23 16.80
N ALA A 4 -2.99 -15.22 17.27
CA ALA A 4 -1.72 -15.62 16.64
C ALA A 4 -1.89 -15.98 15.14
N ARG A 5 -3.05 -16.54 14.80
CA ARG A 5 -3.42 -16.83 13.39
C ARG A 5 -3.62 -15.57 12.56
N ASP A 6 -4.23 -14.51 13.12
CA ASP A 6 -4.37 -13.23 12.41
C ASP A 6 -3.01 -12.65 12.10
N GLN A 7 -2.06 -12.73 13.02
CA GLN A 7 -0.69 -12.26 12.79
C GLN A 7 0.02 -13.10 11.71
N GLU A 8 -0.17 -14.41 11.69
CA GLU A 8 0.42 -15.30 10.67
C GLU A 8 -0.05 -14.91 9.26
N PHE A 9 -1.38 -14.80 9.06
CA PHE A 9 -1.93 -14.44 7.75
C PHE A 9 -1.61 -12.99 7.36
N MET A 10 -1.54 -12.09 8.34
CA MET A 10 -1.14 -10.70 8.07
C MET A 10 0.35 -10.63 7.68
N ARG A 11 1.26 -11.38 8.32
CA ARG A 11 2.67 -11.45 7.88
C ARG A 11 2.80 -11.99 6.46
N ARG A 12 1.99 -12.98 6.10
CA ARG A 12 1.92 -13.46 4.71
C ARG A 12 1.52 -12.34 3.76
N ALA A 13 0.49 -11.58 4.09
CA ALA A 13 0.06 -10.43 3.28
C ALA A 13 1.17 -9.35 3.19
N ILE A 14 1.83 -9.02 4.32
CA ILE A 14 2.96 -8.07 4.35
C ILE A 14 4.10 -8.53 3.44
N GLY A 15 4.43 -9.83 3.43
CA GLY A 15 5.43 -10.40 2.54
C GLY A 15 5.09 -10.18 1.06
N LEU A 16 3.85 -10.51 0.66
CA LEU A 16 3.37 -10.30 -0.71
C LEU A 16 3.40 -8.82 -1.13
N ALA A 17 3.01 -7.91 -0.24
CA ALA A 17 3.07 -6.48 -0.51
C ALA A 17 4.52 -6.00 -0.66
N ARG A 18 5.44 -6.49 0.18
CA ARG A 18 6.86 -6.14 0.12
C ARG A 18 7.49 -6.49 -1.23
N ASP A 19 7.14 -7.63 -1.81
CA ASP A 19 7.63 -8.07 -3.12
C ASP A 19 7.17 -7.16 -4.28
N GLN A 20 6.18 -6.31 -4.04
CA GLN A 20 5.66 -5.34 -5.00
C GLN A 20 6.16 -3.90 -4.77
N MET A 21 6.93 -3.65 -3.72
CA MET A 21 7.54 -2.32 -3.49
C MET A 21 8.38 -1.90 -4.70
N GLY A 22 8.32 -0.61 -5.04
CA GLY A 22 9.02 -0.06 -6.20
C GLY A 22 8.34 -0.33 -7.56
N LYS A 23 7.27 -1.13 -7.61
CA LYS A 23 6.60 -1.52 -8.86
C LYS A 23 5.19 -0.94 -9.01
N THR A 24 4.59 -0.46 -7.93
CA THR A 24 3.15 -0.14 -7.88
C THR A 24 2.82 1.35 -7.94
N TRP A 25 3.84 2.22 -7.91
CA TRP A 25 3.59 3.67 -7.94
C TRP A 25 2.66 4.06 -9.11
N PRO A 26 1.79 5.07 -8.98
CA PRO A 26 1.63 6.00 -7.86
C PRO A 26 0.84 5.44 -6.66
N ASN A 27 0.33 4.20 -6.73
CA ASN A 27 -0.43 3.56 -5.66
C ASN A 27 0.49 2.82 -4.68
N PRO A 28 0.07 2.62 -3.42
CA PRO A 28 0.84 1.83 -2.46
C PRO A 28 0.85 0.34 -2.84
N ALA A 29 1.89 -0.37 -2.41
CA ALA A 29 1.97 -1.81 -2.50
C ALA A 29 1.11 -2.45 -1.41
N VAL A 30 -0.10 -2.85 -1.74
CA VAL A 30 -1.07 -3.50 -0.83
C VAL A 30 -1.19 -4.97 -1.18
N ALA A 31 -1.46 -5.82 -0.20
CA ALA A 31 -1.82 -7.22 -0.43
C ALA A 31 -3.12 -7.59 0.28
N CYS A 32 -3.80 -8.58 -0.28
CA CYS A 32 -5.01 -9.19 0.25
C CYS A 32 -4.85 -10.71 0.27
N VAL A 33 -5.02 -11.32 1.44
CA VAL A 33 -5.06 -12.78 1.63
C VAL A 33 -6.45 -13.16 2.10
N VAL A 34 -7.13 -14.03 1.35
CA VAL A 34 -8.47 -14.53 1.67
C VAL A 34 -8.35 -15.91 2.30
N VAL A 35 -8.87 -16.06 3.51
CA VAL A 35 -8.76 -17.26 4.33
C VAL A 35 -10.15 -17.82 4.63
N LYS A 36 -10.36 -19.10 4.36
CA LYS A 36 -11.59 -19.83 4.66
C LYS A 36 -11.25 -21.07 5.48
N ASP A 37 -11.90 -21.24 6.63
CA ASP A 37 -11.74 -22.40 7.51
C ASP A 37 -10.26 -22.68 7.90
N GLY A 38 -9.46 -21.60 8.01
CA GLY A 38 -8.03 -21.67 8.36
C GLY A 38 -7.08 -21.90 7.18
N GLU A 39 -7.59 -22.01 5.95
CA GLU A 39 -6.79 -22.20 4.74
C GLU A 39 -6.81 -20.95 3.85
N VAL A 40 -5.67 -20.62 3.26
CA VAL A 40 -5.58 -19.55 2.23
C VAL A 40 -6.26 -20.07 0.96
N VAL A 41 -7.33 -19.41 0.55
CA VAL A 41 -8.09 -19.78 -0.66
C VAL A 41 -7.78 -18.90 -1.85
N ALA A 42 -7.26 -17.70 -1.62
CA ALA A 42 -6.70 -16.81 -2.65
C ALA A 42 -5.82 -15.75 -2.00
N GLU A 43 -4.89 -15.23 -2.78
CA GLU A 43 -4.07 -14.10 -2.37
C GLU A 43 -3.60 -13.31 -3.59
N ALA A 44 -3.43 -12.01 -3.44
CA ALA A 44 -2.86 -11.15 -4.46
C ALA A 44 -2.27 -9.90 -3.82
N ALA A 45 -1.42 -9.23 -4.58
CA ALA A 45 -0.93 -7.89 -4.26
C ALA A 45 -1.25 -6.92 -5.40
N THR A 46 -1.18 -5.62 -5.12
CA THR A 46 -1.31 -4.57 -6.13
C THR A 46 -0.40 -4.87 -7.30
N ALA A 47 -0.93 -4.87 -8.51
CA ALA A 47 -0.15 -5.15 -9.71
C ALA A 47 0.81 -4.00 -10.06
N PRO A 48 1.87 -4.26 -10.83
CA PRO A 48 2.76 -3.22 -11.35
C PRO A 48 1.99 -2.08 -12.02
N GLY A 49 2.41 -0.84 -11.79
CA GLY A 49 1.68 0.35 -12.22
C GLY A 49 0.47 0.67 -11.33
N GLY A 50 0.32 -0.01 -10.19
CA GLY A 50 -0.65 0.28 -9.16
C GLY A 50 -2.07 -0.23 -9.41
N ARG A 51 -2.30 -0.99 -10.49
CA ARG A 51 -3.62 -1.56 -10.81
C ARG A 51 -3.50 -2.87 -11.59
N PRO A 52 -4.43 -3.84 -11.35
CA PRO A 52 -5.54 -3.81 -10.39
C PRO A 52 -5.05 -3.83 -8.93
N HIS A 53 -5.92 -3.43 -7.99
CA HIS A 53 -5.65 -3.51 -6.55
C HIS A 53 -5.67 -4.97 -6.08
N ALA A 54 -5.13 -5.22 -4.88
CA ALA A 54 -5.02 -6.56 -4.31
C ALA A 54 -6.38 -7.26 -4.17
N GLU A 55 -7.38 -6.58 -3.59
CA GLU A 55 -8.72 -7.14 -3.37
C GLU A 55 -9.46 -7.38 -4.70
N GLU A 56 -9.22 -6.52 -5.69
CA GLU A 56 -9.77 -6.65 -7.04
C GLU A 56 -9.29 -7.93 -7.75
N GLN A 57 -8.19 -8.51 -7.29
CA GLN A 57 -7.62 -9.75 -7.79
C GLN A 57 -7.93 -10.94 -6.87
N ALA A 58 -7.63 -10.82 -5.59
CA ALA A 58 -7.77 -11.92 -4.62
C ALA A 58 -9.22 -12.36 -4.43
N VAL A 59 -10.17 -11.39 -4.35
CA VAL A 59 -11.57 -11.73 -4.07
C VAL A 59 -12.22 -12.49 -5.22
N PRO A 60 -12.11 -12.08 -6.49
CA PRO A 60 -12.61 -12.89 -7.61
C PRO A 60 -11.88 -14.24 -7.74
N ALA A 61 -10.58 -14.31 -7.46
CA ALA A 61 -9.84 -15.57 -7.51
C ALA A 61 -10.31 -16.57 -6.44
N ALA A 62 -10.78 -16.11 -5.28
CA ALA A 62 -11.38 -16.95 -4.26
C ALA A 62 -12.74 -17.54 -4.69
N GLY A 63 -13.45 -16.87 -5.61
CA GLY A 63 -14.78 -17.29 -6.07
C GLY A 63 -15.75 -17.52 -4.90
N ASP A 64 -16.51 -18.60 -4.93
CA ASP A 64 -17.49 -18.97 -3.88
C ASP A 64 -16.85 -19.17 -2.50
N LYS A 65 -15.55 -19.46 -2.43
CA LYS A 65 -14.83 -19.62 -1.16
C LYS A 65 -14.67 -18.29 -0.42
N ALA A 66 -14.82 -17.14 -1.09
CA ALA A 66 -14.82 -15.83 -0.43
C ALA A 66 -16.02 -15.66 0.51
N LYS A 67 -17.12 -16.35 0.26
CA LYS A 67 -18.30 -16.29 1.12
C LYS A 67 -18.02 -16.79 2.53
N CYS A 68 -18.32 -15.95 3.53
CA CYS A 68 -18.02 -16.17 4.94
C CYS A 68 -16.52 -16.35 5.27
N ALA A 69 -15.61 -15.98 4.37
CA ALA A 69 -14.17 -15.96 4.59
C ALA A 69 -13.72 -14.75 5.43
N THR A 70 -12.46 -14.76 5.86
CA THR A 70 -11.75 -13.59 6.41
C THR A 70 -10.78 -13.07 5.36
N ALA A 71 -10.80 -11.76 5.10
CA ALA A 71 -9.82 -11.08 4.26
C ALA A 71 -8.80 -10.33 5.13
N TYR A 72 -7.52 -10.59 4.94
CA TYR A 72 -6.41 -9.88 5.56
C TYR A 72 -5.84 -8.90 4.56
N VAL A 73 -5.87 -7.62 4.87
CA VAL A 73 -5.47 -6.54 3.94
C VAL A 73 -4.45 -5.65 4.62
N THR A 74 -3.32 -5.44 3.98
CA THR A 74 -2.21 -4.69 4.59
C THR A 74 -2.47 -3.20 4.72
N MET A 75 -3.40 -2.64 3.92
CA MET A 75 -3.88 -1.26 4.03
C MET A 75 -5.41 -1.22 3.85
N GLU A 76 -6.06 -0.24 4.46
CA GLU A 76 -7.51 -0.03 4.38
C GLU A 76 -8.04 -0.16 2.95
N PRO A 77 -9.04 -1.02 2.70
CA PRO A 77 -9.70 -1.13 1.40
C PRO A 77 -10.30 0.22 0.97
N CYS A 78 -10.04 0.67 -0.24
CA CYS A 78 -10.62 1.93 -0.71
C CYS A 78 -12.15 1.90 -0.67
N GLY A 79 -12.76 2.96 -0.10
CA GLY A 79 -14.21 3.13 -0.03
C GLY A 79 -14.83 3.66 -1.32
N ALA A 80 -14.04 4.39 -2.12
CA ALA A 80 -14.43 4.97 -3.41
C ALA A 80 -13.22 4.98 -4.36
N ARG A 81 -13.47 5.19 -5.65
CA ARG A 81 -12.44 5.38 -6.67
C ARG A 81 -12.75 6.62 -7.52
N SER A 82 -11.72 7.39 -7.84
CA SER A 82 -11.83 8.54 -8.74
C SER A 82 -12.37 8.17 -10.14
N SER A 83 -12.11 6.94 -10.58
CA SER A 83 -12.58 6.41 -11.88
C SER A 83 -14.03 5.96 -11.90
N GLY A 84 -14.77 6.02 -10.78
CA GLY A 84 -16.13 5.49 -10.66
C GLY A 84 -16.23 3.95 -10.69
N ARG A 85 -15.11 3.22 -10.81
CA ARG A 85 -15.11 1.75 -10.80
C ARG A 85 -15.41 1.22 -9.38
N THR A 86 -15.77 -0.07 -9.30
CA THR A 86 -16.03 -0.78 -8.05
C THR A 86 -14.85 -0.61 -7.07
N SER A 87 -15.14 -0.19 -5.84
CA SER A 87 -14.15 -0.03 -4.79
C SER A 87 -13.75 -1.37 -4.17
N CYS A 88 -12.58 -1.43 -3.51
CA CYS A 88 -12.12 -2.62 -2.79
C CYS A 88 -13.12 -3.06 -1.71
N ALA A 89 -13.65 -2.11 -0.93
CA ALA A 89 -14.70 -2.39 0.04
C ALA A 89 -15.94 -3.06 -0.61
N GLN A 90 -16.32 -2.63 -1.81
CA GLN A 90 -17.45 -3.21 -2.51
C GLN A 90 -17.18 -4.65 -2.98
N TYR A 91 -15.98 -4.96 -3.47
CA TYR A 91 -15.60 -6.35 -3.80
C TYR A 91 -15.76 -7.29 -2.60
N LEU A 92 -15.28 -6.88 -1.42
CA LEU A 92 -15.40 -7.67 -0.18
C LEU A 92 -16.87 -7.89 0.23
N ILE A 93 -17.70 -6.85 0.10
CA ILE A 93 -19.12 -6.91 0.44
C ILE A 93 -19.88 -7.84 -0.52
N GLU A 94 -19.71 -7.68 -1.82
CA GLU A 94 -20.41 -8.45 -2.86
C GLU A 94 -20.05 -9.94 -2.82
N ALA A 95 -18.79 -10.25 -2.48
CA ALA A 95 -18.34 -11.62 -2.29
C ALA A 95 -18.83 -12.27 -0.99
N GLY A 96 -19.49 -11.52 -0.12
CA GLY A 96 -20.01 -12.03 1.15
C GLY A 96 -18.93 -12.42 2.16
N VAL A 97 -17.78 -11.70 2.14
CA VAL A 97 -16.74 -11.83 3.17
C VAL A 97 -17.33 -11.52 4.53
N LYS A 98 -17.00 -12.31 5.55
CA LYS A 98 -17.55 -12.15 6.90
C LYS A 98 -16.74 -11.19 7.77
N ARG A 99 -15.41 -11.22 7.62
CA ARG A 99 -14.47 -10.44 8.44
C ARG A 99 -13.36 -9.84 7.59
N VAL A 100 -12.97 -8.63 7.92
CA VAL A 100 -11.81 -7.95 7.32
C VAL A 100 -10.84 -7.56 8.42
N VAL A 101 -9.59 -8.00 8.30
CA VAL A 101 -8.48 -7.67 9.19
C VAL A 101 -7.53 -6.76 8.44
N ILE A 102 -7.24 -5.60 9.01
CA ILE A 102 -6.49 -4.51 8.37
C ILE A 102 -5.26 -4.19 9.20
N ALA A 103 -4.09 -4.09 8.56
CA ALA A 103 -2.88 -3.65 9.26
C ALA A 103 -2.87 -2.12 9.44
N CYS A 104 -2.88 -1.35 8.36
CA CYS A 104 -2.80 0.11 8.39
C CYS A 104 -4.06 0.77 7.83
N LEU A 105 -4.47 1.88 8.43
CA LEU A 105 -5.48 2.76 7.82
C LEU A 105 -4.83 3.61 6.73
N ASP A 106 -5.60 3.95 5.70
CA ASP A 106 -5.15 4.83 4.62
C ASP A 106 -5.69 6.25 4.85
N PRO A 107 -4.83 7.26 5.07
CA PRO A 107 -5.26 8.63 5.31
C PRO A 107 -5.67 9.36 4.02
N SER A 108 -5.57 8.73 2.86
CA SER A 108 -5.91 9.36 1.59
C SER A 108 -7.41 9.70 1.49
N PRO A 109 -7.79 10.69 0.67
CA PRO A 109 -9.20 11.07 0.48
C PRO A 109 -10.11 9.96 -0.06
N PHE A 110 -9.51 8.90 -0.60
CA PHE A 110 -10.24 7.76 -1.18
C PHE A 110 -10.56 6.66 -0.17
N ALA A 111 -9.86 6.65 0.94
CA ALA A 111 -10.08 5.73 2.05
C ALA A 111 -10.43 6.51 3.32
N ALA A 112 -9.48 6.96 4.12
CA ALA A 112 -9.63 7.79 5.32
C ALA A 112 -10.78 7.34 6.24
N GLY A 113 -10.86 6.05 6.54
CA GLY A 113 -11.95 5.43 7.31
C GLY A 113 -13.19 5.04 6.50
N ARG A 114 -13.36 5.56 5.28
CA ARG A 114 -14.55 5.30 4.45
C ARG A 114 -14.69 3.82 4.03
N GLY A 115 -13.56 3.16 3.80
CA GLY A 115 -13.54 1.73 3.51
C GLY A 115 -14.01 0.91 4.70
N VAL A 116 -13.48 1.20 5.87
CA VAL A 116 -13.88 0.59 7.14
C VAL A 116 -15.34 0.84 7.44
N GLU A 117 -15.81 2.09 7.36
CA GLU A 117 -17.22 2.44 7.58
C GLU A 117 -18.15 1.70 6.62
N ARG A 118 -17.76 1.61 5.35
CA ARG A 118 -18.57 0.95 4.32
C ARG A 118 -18.74 -0.55 4.59
N VAL A 119 -17.66 -1.26 4.91
CA VAL A 119 -17.75 -2.70 5.21
C VAL A 119 -18.46 -2.96 6.52
N LYS A 120 -18.22 -2.15 7.58
CA LYS A 120 -18.97 -2.23 8.84
C LYS A 120 -20.45 -1.98 8.67
N GLY A 121 -20.83 -0.96 7.88
CA GLY A 121 -22.22 -0.62 7.58
C GLY A 121 -22.99 -1.71 6.82
N LYS A 122 -22.27 -2.67 6.25
CA LYS A 122 -22.83 -3.87 5.61
C LYS A 122 -22.74 -5.13 6.46
N GLY A 123 -22.38 -4.99 7.75
CA GLY A 123 -22.38 -6.06 8.73
C GLY A 123 -21.12 -6.94 8.74
N LEU A 124 -20.04 -6.56 8.04
CA LEU A 124 -18.78 -7.27 8.12
C LEU A 124 -18.08 -6.94 9.45
N ALA A 125 -17.52 -7.94 10.11
CA ALA A 125 -16.63 -7.71 11.25
C ALA A 125 -15.33 -7.10 10.76
N VAL A 126 -14.82 -6.07 11.46
CA VAL A 126 -13.58 -5.39 11.09
C VAL A 126 -12.66 -5.28 12.30
N GLU A 127 -11.42 -5.69 12.12
CA GLU A 127 -10.31 -5.49 13.05
C GLU A 127 -9.21 -4.67 12.37
N THR A 128 -8.63 -3.72 13.09
CA THR A 128 -7.60 -2.82 12.55
C THR A 128 -6.37 -2.81 13.45
N GLY A 129 -5.20 -2.49 12.89
CA GLY A 129 -3.95 -2.36 13.64
C GLY A 129 -3.17 -3.67 13.82
N VAL A 130 -3.56 -4.74 13.13
CA VAL A 130 -2.86 -6.02 13.22
C VAL A 130 -1.52 -5.94 12.49
N LEU A 131 -0.42 -5.97 13.25
CA LEU A 131 0.95 -5.79 12.76
C LEU A 131 1.17 -4.44 12.05
N SER A 132 0.52 -3.38 12.53
CA SER A 132 0.62 -2.04 11.93
C SER A 132 2.05 -1.57 11.77
N ASP A 133 2.91 -1.78 12.76
CA ASP A 133 4.30 -1.34 12.74
C ASP A 133 5.13 -2.10 11.68
N GLU A 134 4.89 -3.42 11.52
CA GLU A 134 5.54 -4.22 10.48
C GLU A 134 5.07 -3.78 9.07
N ALA A 135 3.81 -3.39 8.92
CA ALA A 135 3.24 -2.96 7.66
C ALA A 135 3.54 -1.50 7.30
N ALA A 136 3.78 -0.61 8.28
CA ALA A 136 3.98 0.82 8.07
C ALA A 136 5.13 1.12 7.10
N ILE A 137 6.21 0.31 7.16
CA ILE A 137 7.39 0.45 6.28
C ILE A 137 7.01 0.39 4.79
N LEU A 138 5.97 -0.38 4.44
CA LEU A 138 5.49 -0.50 3.06
C LEU A 138 4.96 0.83 2.51
N TYR A 139 4.50 1.71 3.40
CA TYR A 139 3.72 2.89 3.06
C TYR A 139 4.44 4.22 3.29
N GLU A 140 5.64 4.21 3.88
CA GLU A 140 6.42 5.42 4.20
C GLU A 140 6.53 6.39 3.01
N GLY A 141 6.94 5.89 1.84
CA GLY A 141 7.09 6.72 0.66
C GLY A 141 5.75 7.27 0.15
N TYR A 142 4.70 6.45 0.17
CA TYR A 142 3.35 6.87 -0.21
C TYR A 142 2.82 7.96 0.74
N LEU A 143 2.95 7.76 2.04
CA LEU A 143 2.50 8.71 3.07
C LEU A 143 3.31 10.01 3.02
N HIS A 144 4.64 9.91 2.87
CA HIS A 144 5.51 11.06 2.70
C HIS A 144 5.10 11.92 1.49
N ARG A 145 4.76 11.28 0.37
CA ARG A 145 4.27 11.99 -0.81
C ARG A 145 2.91 12.64 -0.58
N LEU A 146 1.99 11.99 0.13
CA LEU A 146 0.70 12.62 0.47
C LEU A 146 0.87 13.86 1.32
N GLU A 147 1.82 13.85 2.26
CA GLU A 147 2.06 14.95 3.18
C GLU A 147 2.84 16.10 2.53
N THR A 148 3.90 15.77 1.77
CA THR A 148 4.86 16.77 1.28
C THR A 148 4.71 17.13 -0.19
N GLY A 149 3.97 16.33 -0.96
CA GLY A 149 3.89 16.40 -2.42
C GLY A 149 5.16 15.89 -3.13
N ARG A 150 6.13 15.33 -2.41
CA ARG A 150 7.43 14.86 -2.92
C ARG A 150 7.63 13.38 -2.62
N PRO A 151 8.35 12.60 -3.47
CA PRO A 151 8.80 11.28 -3.10
C PRO A 151 9.79 11.37 -1.94
N MET A 152 9.82 10.36 -1.07
CA MET A 152 10.95 10.20 -0.16
C MET A 152 12.20 9.80 -0.96
N VAL A 153 13.37 10.26 -0.53
CA VAL A 153 14.65 9.89 -1.15
C VAL A 153 15.58 9.34 -0.08
N ARG A 154 16.13 8.16 -0.32
CA ARG A 154 17.14 7.54 0.56
C ARG A 154 18.44 7.27 -0.18
N VAL A 155 19.54 7.28 0.55
CA VAL A 155 20.83 6.79 0.05
C VAL A 155 20.79 5.25 0.09
N SER A 156 21.11 4.63 -1.04
CA SER A 156 21.14 3.17 -1.16
C SER A 156 22.16 2.74 -2.22
N ASP A 157 22.72 1.56 -2.06
CA ASP A 157 23.55 0.92 -3.08
C ASP A 157 22.73 0.08 -4.07
N SER A 158 21.43 -0.10 -3.82
CA SER A 158 20.49 -0.87 -4.63
C SER A 158 19.19 -0.11 -4.82
N GLY A 159 18.55 -0.33 -5.98
CA GLY A 159 17.21 0.18 -6.29
C GLY A 159 16.06 -0.71 -5.80
N ASP A 160 16.36 -1.77 -5.04
CA ASP A 160 15.34 -2.71 -4.60
C ASP A 160 14.32 -2.04 -3.65
N GLY A 161 13.05 -2.17 -3.97
CA GLY A 161 11.96 -1.55 -3.22
C GLY A 161 11.76 -0.05 -3.48
N PHE A 162 12.47 0.54 -4.44
CA PHE A 162 12.32 1.92 -4.87
C PHE A 162 11.65 2.01 -6.25
N ASP A 163 10.92 3.09 -6.49
CA ASP A 163 10.25 3.37 -7.76
C ASP A 163 11.24 3.73 -8.87
N GLY A 164 12.42 4.25 -8.49
CA GLY A 164 13.47 4.63 -9.41
C GLY A 164 14.65 5.31 -8.73
N GLN A 165 15.70 5.58 -9.52
CA GLN A 165 16.86 6.34 -9.06
C GLN A 165 16.61 7.83 -9.23
N PHE A 166 16.93 8.60 -8.19
CA PHE A 166 16.94 10.05 -8.28
C PHE A 166 18.15 10.51 -9.09
N ALA A 167 17.88 11.29 -10.14
CA ALA A 167 18.88 12.02 -10.90
C ALA A 167 18.27 13.36 -11.33
N ALA A 168 19.04 14.44 -11.21
CA ALA A 168 18.63 15.77 -11.64
C ALA A 168 19.68 16.36 -12.58
N SER A 169 19.33 17.39 -13.34
CA SER A 169 20.32 18.16 -14.07
C SER A 169 21.16 18.99 -13.09
N ALA A 170 22.43 19.24 -13.39
CA ALA A 170 23.33 20.00 -12.53
C ALA A 170 22.86 21.47 -12.23
N LYS A 171 21.85 21.94 -12.95
CA LYS A 171 21.26 23.29 -12.79
C LYS A 171 19.86 23.27 -12.17
N ALA A 172 19.30 22.07 -11.85
CA ALA A 172 17.95 21.98 -11.31
C ALA A 172 17.92 22.38 -9.83
N ASP A 173 16.87 23.11 -9.45
CA ASP A 173 16.46 23.21 -8.06
C ASP A 173 15.91 21.87 -7.60
N LEU A 174 16.59 21.23 -6.63
CA LEU A 174 16.29 19.88 -6.21
C LEU A 174 14.89 19.76 -5.60
N ALA A 175 14.44 20.75 -4.86
CA ALA A 175 13.11 20.76 -4.25
C ALA A 175 12.01 20.81 -5.32
N THR A 176 12.19 21.65 -6.35
CA THR A 176 11.27 21.74 -7.49
C THR A 176 11.26 20.43 -8.30
N GLU A 177 12.43 19.81 -8.52
CA GLU A 177 12.51 18.55 -9.24
C GLU A 177 11.82 17.40 -8.46
N LEU A 178 12.03 17.31 -7.15
CA LEU A 178 11.33 16.34 -6.31
C LEU A 178 9.81 16.55 -6.33
N LYS A 179 9.35 17.81 -6.33
CA LYS A 179 7.92 18.10 -6.44
C LYS A 179 7.36 17.62 -7.79
N ARG A 180 8.06 17.88 -8.89
CA ARG A 180 7.69 17.39 -10.23
C ARG A 180 7.62 15.85 -10.27
N LEU A 181 8.56 15.16 -9.63
CA LEU A 181 8.56 13.69 -9.54
C LEU A 181 7.40 13.19 -8.68
N GLY A 182 7.06 13.86 -7.58
CA GLY A 182 5.88 13.57 -6.78
C GLY A 182 4.57 13.73 -7.56
N GLU A 183 4.45 14.80 -8.38
CA GLU A 183 3.31 15.01 -9.29
C GLU A 183 3.23 13.92 -10.36
N ALA A 184 4.38 13.42 -10.86
CA ALA A 184 4.44 12.29 -11.76
C ALA A 184 4.08 10.95 -11.09
N GLY A 185 3.94 10.91 -9.76
CA GLY A 185 3.46 9.77 -9.01
C GLY A 185 4.53 8.99 -8.24
N TYR A 186 5.80 9.32 -8.39
CA TYR A 186 6.87 8.65 -7.62
C TYR A 186 6.64 8.83 -6.12
N THR A 187 6.87 7.76 -5.36
CA THR A 187 6.67 7.73 -3.90
C THR A 187 7.99 7.52 -3.16
N ARG A 188 8.91 6.74 -3.74
CA ARG A 188 10.14 6.30 -3.11
C ARG A 188 11.27 6.26 -4.13
N LEU A 189 12.27 7.10 -3.96
CA LEU A 189 13.45 7.16 -4.81
C LEU A 189 14.72 6.82 -4.02
N TRP A 190 15.72 6.32 -4.69
CA TRP A 190 17.04 6.12 -4.14
C TRP A 190 18.08 6.94 -4.88
N THR A 191 19.19 7.26 -4.22
CA THR A 191 20.39 7.80 -4.82
C THR A 191 21.61 7.06 -4.28
N ALA A 192 22.61 6.82 -5.12
CA ALA A 192 23.88 6.29 -4.65
C ALA A 192 24.60 7.30 -3.74
N PRO A 193 25.49 6.85 -2.84
CA PRO A 193 26.41 7.75 -2.15
C PRO A 193 27.17 8.62 -3.14
N GLY A 194 27.27 9.94 -2.88
CA GLY A 194 27.99 10.87 -3.75
C GLY A 194 27.30 12.25 -3.85
N PRO A 195 27.64 13.04 -4.87
CA PRO A 195 27.26 14.45 -4.95
C PRO A 195 25.76 14.74 -4.83
N TRP A 196 24.89 13.87 -5.35
CA TRP A 196 23.45 14.03 -5.21
C TRP A 196 22.97 13.76 -3.78
N ALA A 197 23.51 12.73 -3.13
CA ALA A 197 23.21 12.43 -1.73
C ALA A 197 23.63 13.60 -0.83
N ASP A 198 24.82 14.17 -1.08
CA ASP A 198 25.35 15.29 -0.32
C ASP A 198 24.50 16.56 -0.54
N ALA A 199 24.18 16.90 -1.77
CA ALA A 199 23.36 18.06 -2.10
C ALA A 199 21.92 17.96 -1.53
N LEU A 200 21.32 16.76 -1.57
CA LEU A 200 20.00 16.51 -0.97
C LEU A 200 20.07 16.62 0.57
N ARG A 201 21.13 16.12 1.19
CA ARG A 201 21.34 16.22 2.64
C ARG A 201 21.51 17.67 3.10
N GLU A 202 22.34 18.45 2.41
CA GLU A 202 22.56 19.86 2.70
C GLU A 202 21.26 20.69 2.65
N GLN A 203 20.34 20.32 1.78
CA GLN A 203 19.03 20.97 1.64
C GLN A 203 17.93 20.36 2.51
N GLY A 204 18.21 19.35 3.33
CA GLY A 204 17.22 18.67 4.15
C GLY A 204 16.14 17.93 3.33
N LEU A 205 16.52 17.42 2.16
CA LEU A 205 15.63 16.72 1.22
C LEU A 205 15.81 15.21 1.23
N LEU A 206 16.80 14.67 1.96
CA LEU A 206 16.90 13.23 2.23
C LEU A 206 15.92 12.83 3.32
N THR A 207 15.39 11.64 3.19
CA THR A 207 14.60 10.97 4.22
C THR A 207 15.50 9.91 4.87
N GLU A 208 15.77 10.06 6.16
CA GLU A 208 16.60 9.12 6.94
C GLU A 208 15.92 7.78 7.18
#